data_0de749e1475786119c1a14964d0fd649
#
_entry.id   0de749e1475786119c1a14964d0fd649
#
_cell.length_a   1.000
_cell.length_b   1.000
_cell.length_c   1.000
_cell.angle_alpha   90.00
_cell.angle_beta   90.00
_cell.angle_gamma   90.00
#
_symmetry.space_group_name_H-M   'P 1'
#
loop_
_entity.id
_entity.type
_entity.pdbx_description
1 polymer ?
#
loop_
_entity_poly.entity_id
_entity_poly.type
_entity_poly.pdbx_seq_one_letter_code
_entity_poly.pdbx_strand_id
1 'polypeptide(L)'
;MISRFHVSSALKASNAYKKKGVPVMEIFQYLFLLIFSNRSMYMNLITGRNTPDFAKDTVYRFMKMIQINWIRFTTILSARIIRDAIFPLDSEERANVFIIDDSMFERNRSKKVELLAKVYDHAKHKYRFGFRMLTLGWSDGSSFLPVNSILLSTENRKNRINEATEVDKRTVGYKRRKLSMEKGTQAMLTLLDAARKATIPAKYVLFDSWF
;
A
#
# COMPACT_ATOMS: atom_id res chain seq x y z
N MET A 1 4.58 14.14 -13.99
CA MET A 1 4.87 13.18 -12.91
C MET A 1 4.58 11.74 -13.30
N ILE A 2 3.37 11.39 -13.73
CA ILE A 2 2.95 10.02 -14.09
C ILE A 2 3.81 9.43 -15.23
N SER A 3 4.07 10.18 -16.30
CA SER A 3 4.94 9.77 -17.41
C SER A 3 6.41 9.68 -17.00
N ARG A 4 6.92 10.65 -16.23
CA ARG A 4 8.32 10.71 -15.80
C ARG A 4 8.76 9.45 -15.06
N PHE A 5 7.93 8.92 -14.16
CA PHE A 5 8.26 7.73 -13.37
C PHE A 5 7.67 6.42 -13.96
N HIS A 6 7.22 6.46 -15.21
CA HIS A 6 6.70 5.29 -15.93
C HIS A 6 5.67 4.47 -15.14
N VAL A 7 4.68 5.15 -14.52
CA VAL A 7 3.66 4.54 -13.67
C VAL A 7 2.92 3.40 -14.38
N SER A 8 2.58 3.57 -15.67
CA SER A 8 1.89 2.53 -16.46
C SER A 8 2.71 1.24 -16.53
N SER A 9 4.04 1.32 -16.74
CA SER A 9 4.89 0.13 -16.78
C SER A 9 5.03 -0.52 -15.39
N ALA A 10 5.05 0.27 -14.32
CA ALA A 10 5.06 -0.26 -12.95
C ALA A 10 3.75 -1.01 -12.62
N LEU A 11 2.60 -0.48 -13.04
CA LEU A 11 1.31 -1.17 -12.92
C LEU A 11 1.32 -2.52 -13.66
N LYS A 12 1.75 -2.52 -14.93
CA LYS A 12 1.87 -3.76 -15.73
C LYS A 12 2.80 -4.78 -15.07
N ALA A 13 3.99 -4.35 -14.62
CA ALA A 13 4.95 -5.21 -13.92
C ALA A 13 4.40 -5.79 -12.61
N SER A 14 3.37 -5.16 -12.05
CA SER A 14 2.70 -5.57 -10.81
C SER A 14 1.38 -6.31 -11.07
N ASN A 15 1.19 -6.87 -12.27
CA ASN A 15 0.00 -7.59 -12.71
C ASN A 15 -1.29 -6.74 -12.74
N ALA A 16 -1.18 -5.41 -12.76
CA ALA A 16 -2.32 -4.51 -12.91
C ALA A 16 -2.60 -4.28 -14.40
N TYR A 17 -3.24 -5.25 -15.03
CA TYR A 17 -3.64 -5.16 -16.43
C TYR A 17 -5.01 -5.80 -16.68
N LYS A 18 -5.68 -5.38 -17.73
CA LYS A 18 -6.95 -5.90 -18.22
C LYS A 18 -6.84 -6.19 -19.72
N LYS A 19 -7.49 -7.26 -20.15
CA LYS A 19 -7.53 -7.64 -21.59
C LYS A 19 -8.57 -6.82 -22.36
N LYS A 20 -9.65 -6.38 -21.72
CA LYS A 20 -10.78 -5.67 -22.35
C LYS A 20 -11.32 -4.59 -21.44
N GLY A 21 -12.01 -3.60 -22.02
CA GLY A 21 -12.69 -2.50 -21.34
C GLY A 21 -11.73 -1.36 -20.98
N VAL A 22 -12.13 -0.51 -20.05
CA VAL A 22 -11.39 0.70 -19.65
C VAL A 22 -9.96 0.37 -19.24
N PRO A 23 -8.95 1.04 -19.79
CA PRO A 23 -7.55 0.83 -19.44
C PRO A 23 -7.28 1.02 -17.94
N VAL A 24 -6.42 0.16 -17.40
CA VAL A 24 -6.06 0.23 -15.96
C VAL A 24 -5.48 1.59 -15.60
N MET A 25 -4.71 2.19 -16.50
CA MET A 25 -4.07 3.48 -16.25
C MET A 25 -5.09 4.61 -16.05
N GLU A 26 -6.19 4.62 -16.80
CA GLU A 26 -7.26 5.60 -16.65
C GLU A 26 -7.96 5.45 -15.29
N ILE A 27 -8.28 4.20 -14.89
CA ILE A 27 -8.91 3.93 -13.60
C ILE A 27 -7.97 4.32 -12.44
N PHE A 28 -6.68 3.99 -12.56
CA PHE A 28 -5.68 4.36 -11.57
C PHE A 28 -5.51 5.87 -11.46
N GLN A 29 -5.44 6.56 -12.60
CA GLN A 29 -5.30 8.01 -12.64
C GLN A 29 -6.50 8.71 -12.00
N TYR A 30 -7.71 8.25 -12.28
CA TYR A 30 -8.93 8.75 -11.63
C TYR A 30 -8.85 8.58 -10.11
N LEU A 31 -8.52 7.38 -9.62
CA LEU A 31 -8.37 7.10 -8.18
C LEU A 31 -7.29 7.96 -7.53
N PHE A 32 -6.17 8.14 -8.21
CA PHE A 32 -5.07 8.99 -7.75
C PHE A 32 -5.50 10.46 -7.62
N LEU A 33 -6.25 10.98 -8.57
CA LEU A 33 -6.73 12.35 -8.55
C LEU A 33 -7.78 12.60 -7.46
N LEU A 34 -8.52 11.58 -7.02
CA LEU A 34 -9.46 11.72 -5.90
C LEU A 34 -8.77 12.17 -4.60
N ILE A 35 -7.51 11.80 -4.38
CA ILE A 35 -6.72 12.18 -3.20
C ILE A 35 -6.59 13.70 -3.11
N PHE A 36 -6.42 14.37 -4.25
CA PHE A 36 -6.23 15.82 -4.33
C PHE A 36 -7.55 16.60 -4.37
N SER A 37 -8.65 15.95 -4.72
CA SER A 37 -9.96 16.60 -4.80
C SER A 37 -10.67 16.72 -3.46
N ASN A 38 -10.16 16.10 -2.41
CA ASN A 38 -10.79 15.96 -1.08
C ASN A 38 -12.25 15.48 -1.15
N ARG A 39 -12.55 14.67 -2.15
CA ARG A 39 -13.90 14.14 -2.41
C ARG A 39 -13.84 12.63 -2.61
N SER A 40 -14.88 11.94 -2.18
CA SER A 40 -15.05 10.53 -2.52
C SER A 40 -15.63 10.38 -3.93
N MET A 41 -15.38 9.24 -4.55
CA MET A 41 -16.03 8.86 -5.80
C MET A 41 -17.57 8.96 -5.72
N TYR A 42 -18.14 8.58 -4.58
CA TYR A 42 -19.59 8.68 -4.33
C TYR A 42 -20.08 10.14 -4.42
N MET A 43 -19.37 11.07 -3.78
CA MET A 43 -19.71 12.50 -3.84
C MET A 43 -19.60 13.06 -5.26
N ASN A 44 -18.59 12.65 -6.02
CA ASN A 44 -18.44 13.06 -7.41
C ASN A 44 -19.61 12.57 -8.27
N LEU A 45 -20.06 11.34 -8.08
CA LEU A 45 -21.19 10.77 -8.80
C LEU A 45 -22.52 11.49 -8.48
N ILE A 46 -22.77 11.80 -7.21
CA ILE A 46 -23.99 12.52 -6.82
C ILE A 46 -24.00 13.96 -7.35
N THR A 47 -22.87 14.65 -7.28
CA THR A 47 -22.78 16.06 -7.66
C THR A 47 -22.55 16.27 -9.16
N GLY A 48 -22.32 15.20 -9.94
CA GLY A 48 -21.97 15.29 -11.36
C GLY A 48 -20.62 15.98 -11.63
N ARG A 49 -19.78 16.20 -10.59
CA ARG A 49 -18.48 16.87 -10.72
C ARG A 49 -17.36 15.85 -10.79
N ASN A 50 -16.43 16.02 -11.75
CA ASN A 50 -15.28 15.12 -11.94
C ASN A 50 -15.69 13.64 -12.06
N THR A 51 -16.81 13.37 -12.73
CA THR A 51 -17.24 12.00 -13.03
C THR A 51 -16.38 11.44 -14.14
N PRO A 52 -15.90 10.21 -14.01
CA PRO A 52 -15.19 9.54 -15.10
C PRO A 52 -16.17 9.07 -16.18
N ASP A 53 -15.67 8.84 -17.40
CA ASP A 53 -16.45 8.30 -18.53
C ASP A 53 -16.76 6.80 -18.40
N PHE A 54 -16.61 6.24 -17.19
CA PHE A 54 -16.87 4.83 -16.89
C PHE A 54 -17.66 4.64 -15.59
N ALA A 55 -18.42 3.54 -15.54
CA ALA A 55 -19.26 3.24 -14.40
C ALA A 55 -18.46 2.98 -13.09
N LYS A 56 -19.04 3.31 -11.94
CA LYS A 56 -18.47 3.07 -10.60
C LYS A 56 -18.01 1.62 -10.39
N ASP A 57 -18.74 0.67 -10.96
CA ASP A 57 -18.42 -0.77 -10.84
C ASP A 57 -17.08 -1.12 -11.50
N THR A 58 -16.64 -0.34 -12.48
CA THR A 58 -15.31 -0.49 -13.10
C THR A 58 -14.21 -0.24 -12.08
N VAL A 59 -14.36 0.78 -11.23
CA VAL A 59 -13.42 1.09 -10.16
C VAL A 59 -13.43 -0.01 -9.09
N TYR A 60 -14.60 -0.42 -8.63
CA TYR A 60 -14.70 -1.47 -7.61
C TYR A 60 -14.14 -2.80 -8.10
N ARG A 61 -14.40 -3.17 -9.37
CA ARG A 61 -13.80 -4.37 -9.98
C ARG A 61 -12.28 -4.27 -10.04
N PHE A 62 -11.73 -3.12 -10.43
CA PHE A 62 -10.29 -2.88 -10.42
C PHE A 62 -9.70 -3.04 -9.01
N MET A 63 -10.30 -2.41 -7.99
CA MET A 63 -9.83 -2.51 -6.60
C MET A 63 -9.89 -3.94 -6.04
N LYS A 64 -10.83 -4.77 -6.53
CA LYS A 64 -10.99 -6.17 -6.13
C LYS A 64 -10.09 -7.15 -6.92
N MET A 65 -9.28 -6.69 -7.87
CA MET A 65 -8.41 -7.58 -8.66
C MET A 65 -7.37 -8.25 -7.78
N ILE A 66 -7.49 -9.58 -7.64
CA ILE A 66 -6.65 -10.39 -6.74
C ILE A 66 -5.24 -10.66 -7.29
N GLN A 67 -5.01 -10.43 -8.57
CA GLN A 67 -3.69 -10.61 -9.20
C GLN A 67 -2.74 -9.41 -8.97
N ILE A 68 -3.25 -8.23 -8.60
CA ILE A 68 -2.41 -7.04 -8.46
C ILE A 68 -1.52 -7.16 -7.22
N ASN A 69 -0.21 -6.98 -7.44
CA ASN A 69 0.78 -6.91 -6.39
C ASN A 69 1.09 -5.44 -6.03
N TRP A 70 0.35 -4.90 -5.07
CA TRP A 70 0.50 -3.50 -4.64
C TRP A 70 1.84 -3.22 -3.98
N ILE A 71 2.38 -4.16 -3.18
CA ILE A 71 3.72 -4.03 -2.60
C ILE A 71 4.75 -3.86 -3.70
N ARG A 72 4.70 -4.71 -4.74
CA ARG A 72 5.62 -4.61 -5.88
C ARG A 72 5.44 -3.30 -6.64
N PHE A 73 4.20 -2.85 -6.83
CA PHE A 73 3.91 -1.59 -7.54
C PHE A 73 4.53 -0.40 -6.82
N THR A 74 4.26 -0.24 -5.53
CA THR A 74 4.79 0.89 -4.75
C THR A 74 6.30 0.82 -4.64
N THR A 75 6.87 -0.37 -4.42
CA THR A 75 8.33 -0.56 -4.37
C THR A 75 9.02 -0.18 -5.68
N ILE A 76 8.50 -0.61 -6.84
CA ILE A 76 9.06 -0.23 -8.15
C ILE A 76 8.99 1.28 -8.36
N LEU A 77 7.85 1.89 -8.01
CA LEU A 77 7.66 3.32 -8.17
C LEU A 77 8.63 4.10 -7.28
N SER A 78 8.75 3.72 -6.01
CA SER A 78 9.67 4.35 -5.06
C SER A 78 11.13 4.19 -5.47
N ALA A 79 11.53 3.01 -5.95
CA ALA A 79 12.88 2.79 -6.47
C ALA A 79 13.23 3.74 -7.63
N ARG A 80 12.27 3.99 -8.54
CA ARG A 80 12.45 4.95 -9.63
C ARG A 80 12.55 6.39 -9.13
N ILE A 81 11.69 6.78 -8.19
CA ILE A 81 11.71 8.13 -7.61
C ILE A 81 13.04 8.37 -6.89
N ILE A 82 13.50 7.41 -6.08
CA ILE A 82 14.78 7.50 -5.38
C ILE A 82 15.91 7.67 -6.39
N ARG A 83 16.02 6.76 -7.36
CA ARG A 83 17.11 6.75 -8.33
C ARG A 83 17.12 8.00 -9.24
N ASP A 84 15.95 8.40 -9.75
CA ASP A 84 15.86 9.37 -10.85
C ASP A 84 15.60 10.81 -10.35
N ALA A 85 15.19 10.98 -9.08
CA ALA A 85 14.83 12.29 -8.56
C ALA A 85 15.52 12.68 -7.25
N ILE A 86 15.82 11.74 -6.36
CA ILE A 86 16.38 12.03 -5.04
C ILE A 86 17.91 11.80 -5.05
N PHE A 87 18.34 10.64 -5.52
CA PHE A 87 19.75 10.24 -5.53
C PHE A 87 20.68 11.25 -6.23
N PRO A 88 20.29 11.89 -7.33
CA PRO A 88 21.13 12.96 -7.95
C PRO A 88 21.34 14.20 -7.07
N LEU A 89 20.55 14.35 -5.99
CA LEU A 89 20.63 15.46 -5.03
C LEU A 89 21.24 15.02 -3.70
N ASP A 90 21.62 13.75 -3.60
CA ASP A 90 22.24 13.17 -2.40
C ASP A 90 23.73 13.53 -2.32
N SER A 91 24.33 13.43 -1.14
CA SER A 91 25.76 13.62 -0.90
C SER A 91 26.36 12.38 -0.27
N GLU A 92 27.66 12.13 -0.52
CA GLU A 92 28.37 10.97 0.04
C GLU A 92 28.44 10.97 1.58
N GLU A 93 28.28 12.14 2.20
CA GLU A 93 28.26 12.32 3.65
C GLU A 93 26.97 11.80 4.31
N ARG A 94 25.91 11.57 3.52
CA ARG A 94 24.60 11.14 4.03
C ARG A 94 24.51 9.63 4.09
N ALA A 95 23.84 9.13 5.12
CA ALA A 95 23.55 7.70 5.25
C ALA A 95 22.12 7.41 4.81
N ASN A 96 21.99 6.67 3.72
CA ASN A 96 20.70 6.16 3.28
C ASN A 96 20.20 5.07 4.22
N VAL A 97 18.98 5.21 4.71
CA VAL A 97 18.39 4.31 5.70
C VAL A 97 17.00 3.85 5.30
N PHE A 98 16.66 2.61 5.66
CA PHE A 98 15.27 2.18 5.76
C PHE A 98 14.72 2.53 7.13
N ILE A 99 13.46 2.94 7.17
CA ILE A 99 12.73 3.27 8.38
C ILE A 99 11.45 2.42 8.39
N ILE A 100 11.24 1.69 9.48
CA ILE A 100 10.05 0.85 9.65
C ILE A 100 9.26 1.42 10.82
N ASP A 101 8.01 1.72 10.53
CA ASP A 101 7.07 2.22 11.51
C ASP A 101 5.71 1.57 11.35
N ASP A 102 4.96 1.45 12.44
CA ASP A 102 3.58 1.04 12.39
C ASP A 102 2.65 2.13 12.93
N SER A 103 1.54 2.31 12.27
CA SER A 103 0.52 3.27 12.64
C SER A 103 -0.86 2.64 12.66
N MET A 104 -1.75 3.19 13.49
CA MET A 104 -3.12 2.71 13.57
C MET A 104 -3.94 3.18 12.37
N PHE A 105 -4.46 2.25 11.58
CA PHE A 105 -5.41 2.51 10.51
C PHE A 105 -6.83 2.22 10.97
N GLU A 106 -7.47 3.22 11.57
CA GLU A 106 -8.78 3.07 12.19
C GLU A 106 -9.90 2.81 11.16
N ARG A 107 -10.79 1.87 11.52
CA ARG A 107 -11.99 1.50 10.77
C ARG A 107 -13.20 1.26 11.70
N ASN A 108 -13.33 2.06 12.75
CA ASN A 108 -14.32 1.88 13.81
C ASN A 108 -15.79 1.81 13.32
N ARG A 109 -16.10 2.45 12.19
CA ARG A 109 -17.45 2.44 11.60
C ARG A 109 -17.67 1.34 10.57
N SER A 110 -16.64 0.61 10.22
CA SER A 110 -16.71 -0.43 9.18
C SER A 110 -17.30 -1.72 9.73
N LYS A 111 -18.23 -2.33 9.00
CA LYS A 111 -18.86 -3.60 9.39
C LYS A 111 -18.46 -4.77 8.50
N LYS A 112 -18.10 -4.51 7.23
CA LYS A 112 -17.92 -5.57 6.20
C LYS A 112 -16.52 -5.60 5.59
N VAL A 113 -15.53 -4.94 6.21
CA VAL A 113 -14.16 -4.97 5.70
C VAL A 113 -13.52 -6.33 6.06
N GLU A 114 -12.94 -7.01 5.07
CA GLU A 114 -12.21 -8.27 5.28
C GLU A 114 -11.10 -8.10 6.31
N LEU A 115 -10.89 -9.12 7.14
CA LEU A 115 -9.84 -9.16 8.16
C LEU A 115 -9.86 -7.98 9.14
N LEU A 116 -11.00 -7.27 9.22
CA LEU A 116 -11.17 -6.24 10.26
C LEU A 116 -10.93 -6.85 11.63
N ALA A 117 -10.09 -6.21 12.42
CA ALA A 117 -9.71 -6.74 13.73
C ALA A 117 -9.79 -5.68 14.84
N LYS A 118 -9.89 -6.19 16.06
CA LYS A 118 -9.69 -5.41 17.28
C LYS A 118 -8.19 -5.37 17.56
N VAL A 119 -7.55 -4.22 17.32
CA VAL A 119 -6.10 -4.03 17.49
C VAL A 119 -5.82 -2.99 18.56
N TYR A 120 -4.68 -3.12 19.22
CA TYR A 120 -4.28 -2.19 20.26
C TYR A 120 -3.58 -0.98 19.66
N ASP A 121 -4.06 0.21 20.00
CA ASP A 121 -3.47 1.50 19.63
C ASP A 121 -2.52 1.93 20.74
N HIS A 122 -1.21 1.81 20.50
CA HIS A 122 -0.18 2.13 21.48
C HIS A 122 -0.15 3.63 21.83
N ALA A 123 -0.45 4.51 20.86
CA ALA A 123 -0.47 5.95 21.08
C ALA A 123 -1.65 6.41 21.97
N LYS A 124 -2.80 5.73 21.86
CA LYS A 124 -4.02 6.06 22.61
C LYS A 124 -4.30 5.10 23.76
N HIS A 125 -3.43 4.13 24.02
CA HIS A 125 -3.54 3.10 25.05
C HIS A 125 -4.91 2.42 25.12
N LYS A 126 -5.50 2.09 23.95
CA LYS A 126 -6.81 1.45 23.87
C LYS A 126 -6.99 0.60 22.62
N TYR A 127 -7.93 -0.34 22.72
CA TYR A 127 -8.32 -1.13 21.55
C TYR A 127 -9.20 -0.34 20.57
N ARG A 128 -8.95 -0.52 19.27
CA ARG A 128 -9.69 0.06 18.17
C ARG A 128 -10.02 -1.00 17.14
N PHE A 129 -11.06 -0.76 16.33
CA PHE A 129 -11.31 -1.57 15.15
C PHE A 129 -10.56 -1.00 13.96
N GLY A 130 -9.77 -1.84 13.31
CA GLY A 130 -8.94 -1.43 12.19
C GLY A 130 -7.82 -2.41 11.89
N PHE A 131 -6.69 -1.83 11.54
CA PHE A 131 -5.45 -2.54 11.18
C PHE A 131 -4.25 -1.78 11.73
N ARG A 132 -3.15 -2.47 11.95
CA ARG A 132 -1.84 -1.84 12.07
C ARG A 132 -1.29 -1.67 10.65
N MET A 133 -0.97 -0.46 10.25
CA MET A 133 -0.35 -0.18 8.96
C MET A 133 1.16 -0.14 9.14
N LEU A 134 1.80 -1.27 8.80
CA LEU A 134 3.26 -1.35 8.78
C LEU A 134 3.77 -0.72 7.49
N THR A 135 4.64 0.27 7.62
CA THR A 135 5.21 1.01 6.49
C THR A 135 6.73 0.92 6.51
N LEU A 136 7.30 0.57 5.37
CA LEU A 136 8.72 0.72 5.09
C LEU A 136 8.92 2.04 4.34
N GLY A 137 9.65 2.96 4.95
CA GLY A 137 10.13 4.20 4.34
C GLY A 137 11.62 4.11 3.99
N TRP A 138 12.06 5.06 3.18
CA TRP A 138 13.46 5.30 2.86
C TRP A 138 13.78 6.78 3.10
N SER A 139 14.98 7.05 3.61
CA SER A 139 15.46 8.43 3.81
C SER A 139 16.95 8.53 3.55
N ASP A 140 17.36 9.70 3.03
CA ASP A 140 18.75 10.16 2.90
C ASP A 140 19.13 11.15 4.00
N GLY A 141 18.29 11.31 5.01
CA GLY A 141 18.45 12.31 6.08
C GLY A 141 17.80 13.66 5.79
N SER A 142 17.54 14.00 4.53
CA SER A 142 16.85 15.24 4.12
C SER A 142 15.48 14.98 3.51
N SER A 143 15.35 13.89 2.78
CA SER A 143 14.11 13.45 2.14
C SER A 143 13.57 12.19 2.82
N PHE A 144 12.25 12.05 2.84
CA PHE A 144 11.58 10.81 3.25
C PHE A 144 10.62 10.36 2.17
N LEU A 145 10.69 9.07 1.81
CA LEU A 145 9.79 8.47 0.83
C LEU A 145 9.24 7.13 1.34
N PRO A 146 7.91 6.98 1.47
CA PRO A 146 7.31 5.66 1.71
C PRO A 146 7.60 4.71 0.54
N VAL A 147 8.17 3.54 0.82
CA VAL A 147 8.52 2.54 -0.20
C VAL A 147 7.38 1.58 -0.44
N ASN A 148 6.92 0.94 0.62
CA ASN A 148 5.79 0.02 0.58
C ASN A 148 5.14 -0.11 1.96
N SER A 149 3.94 -0.67 1.99
CA SER A 149 3.21 -0.86 3.25
C SER A 149 2.28 -2.06 3.18
N ILE A 150 1.86 -2.53 4.35
CA ILE A 150 0.85 -3.57 4.50
C ILE A 150 -0.07 -3.25 5.68
N LEU A 151 -1.34 -3.58 5.54
CA LEU A 151 -2.29 -3.56 6.65
C LEU A 151 -2.25 -4.91 7.36
N LEU A 152 -1.83 -4.90 8.62
CA LEU A 152 -1.80 -6.07 9.50
C LEU A 152 -3.09 -6.17 10.29
N SER A 153 -3.69 -7.32 10.23
CA SER A 153 -4.79 -7.76 11.10
C SER A 153 -4.22 -8.42 12.36
N THR A 154 -4.74 -9.57 12.74
CA THR A 154 -4.24 -10.38 13.84
C THR A 154 -4.28 -11.86 13.48
N GLU A 155 -3.28 -12.59 13.95
CA GLU A 155 -3.27 -14.06 13.90
C GLU A 155 -4.38 -14.65 14.79
N ASN A 156 -4.70 -13.98 15.89
CA ASN A 156 -5.71 -14.42 16.83
C ASN A 156 -7.12 -14.24 16.26
N ARG A 157 -7.75 -15.36 15.88
CA ARG A 157 -9.09 -15.39 15.31
C ARG A 157 -10.16 -14.73 16.20
N LYS A 158 -10.01 -14.81 17.53
CA LYS A 158 -10.96 -14.19 18.48
C LYS A 158 -11.00 -12.66 18.39
N ASN A 159 -9.93 -12.06 17.93
CA ASN A 159 -9.84 -10.59 17.75
C ASN A 159 -10.24 -10.15 16.35
N ARG A 160 -10.45 -11.06 15.40
CA ARG A 160 -10.97 -10.72 14.06
C ARG A 160 -12.49 -10.58 14.10
N ILE A 161 -12.99 -9.53 13.51
CA ILE A 161 -14.41 -9.25 13.37
C ILE A 161 -14.95 -9.94 12.10
N ASN A 162 -14.15 -9.90 11.04
CA ASN A 162 -14.48 -10.53 9.76
C ASN A 162 -13.31 -11.37 9.27
N GLU A 163 -13.63 -12.50 8.68
CA GLU A 163 -12.64 -13.37 8.04
C GLU A 163 -12.35 -12.89 6.60
N ALA A 164 -11.28 -13.43 6.04
CA ALA A 164 -10.93 -13.19 4.65
C ALA A 164 -11.93 -13.89 3.71
N THR A 165 -12.25 -13.25 2.60
CA THR A 165 -12.95 -13.93 1.51
C THR A 165 -12.05 -15.03 0.93
N GLU A 166 -12.62 -16.18 0.69
CA GLU A 166 -11.92 -17.29 0.03
C GLU A 166 -11.52 -16.91 -1.39
N VAL A 167 -10.25 -17.12 -1.71
CA VAL A 167 -9.69 -16.91 -3.05
C VAL A 167 -8.67 -18.00 -3.34
N ASP A 168 -8.39 -18.24 -4.61
CA ASP A 168 -7.39 -19.23 -5.04
C ASP A 168 -6.03 -18.94 -4.38
N LYS A 169 -5.47 -19.96 -3.71
CA LYS A 169 -4.23 -19.92 -2.94
C LYS A 169 -2.99 -19.52 -3.76
N ARG A 170 -3.04 -19.68 -5.08
CA ARG A 170 -1.97 -19.30 -6.02
C ARG A 170 -1.91 -17.80 -6.27
N THR A 171 -2.98 -17.06 -5.97
CA THR A 171 -3.10 -15.63 -6.29
C THR A 171 -2.30 -14.74 -5.33
N VAL A 172 -1.93 -13.57 -5.83
CA VAL A 172 -1.32 -12.51 -5.00
C VAL A 172 -2.28 -12.06 -3.90
N GLY A 173 -3.58 -12.02 -4.19
CA GLY A 173 -4.62 -11.67 -3.23
C GLY A 173 -4.67 -12.61 -2.03
N TYR A 174 -4.49 -13.92 -2.24
CA TYR A 174 -4.36 -14.88 -1.14
C TYR A 174 -3.10 -14.64 -0.31
N LYS A 175 -1.95 -14.50 -0.97
CA LYS A 175 -0.66 -14.28 -0.29
C LYS A 175 -0.69 -12.99 0.55
N ARG A 176 -1.32 -11.93 0.04
CA ARG A 176 -1.50 -10.67 0.77
C ARG A 176 -2.37 -10.84 2.01
N ARG A 177 -3.49 -11.58 1.93
CA ARG A 177 -4.36 -11.87 3.08
C ARG A 177 -3.64 -12.69 4.14
N LYS A 178 -2.89 -13.70 3.71
CA LYS A 178 -2.06 -14.51 4.61
C LYS A 178 -1.04 -13.63 5.33
N LEU A 179 -0.27 -12.83 4.60
CA LEU A 179 0.73 -11.92 5.17
C LEU A 179 0.10 -10.90 6.14
N SER A 180 -1.13 -10.44 5.88
CA SER A 180 -1.86 -9.54 6.78
C SER A 180 -2.19 -10.16 8.15
N MET A 181 -2.19 -11.47 8.27
CA MET A 181 -2.44 -12.20 9.52
C MET A 181 -1.16 -12.65 10.22
N GLU A 182 0.01 -12.47 9.62
CA GLU A 182 1.29 -12.84 10.20
C GLU A 182 1.77 -11.82 11.24
N LYS A 183 2.82 -12.18 11.98
CA LYS A 183 3.49 -11.28 12.94
C LYS A 183 4.11 -10.09 12.22
N GLY A 184 4.15 -8.93 12.88
CA GLY A 184 4.75 -7.71 12.33
C GLY A 184 6.19 -7.91 11.85
N THR A 185 7.01 -8.66 12.60
CA THR A 185 8.39 -9.00 12.23
C THR A 185 8.48 -9.77 10.91
N GLN A 186 7.58 -10.73 10.65
CA GLN A 186 7.56 -11.48 9.40
C GLN A 186 7.14 -10.59 8.22
N ALA A 187 6.15 -9.74 8.45
CA ALA A 187 5.71 -8.75 7.45
C ALA A 187 6.85 -7.75 7.14
N MET A 188 7.55 -7.25 8.16
CA MET A 188 8.73 -6.39 8.03
C MET A 188 9.78 -7.00 7.10
N LEU A 189 10.16 -8.26 7.32
CA LEU A 189 11.12 -8.96 6.46
C LEU A 189 10.64 -9.06 5.01
N THR A 190 9.33 -9.25 4.80
CA THR A 190 8.74 -9.28 3.45
C THR A 190 8.84 -7.93 2.75
N LEU A 191 8.58 -6.82 3.47
CA LEU A 191 8.69 -5.47 2.92
C LEU A 191 10.14 -5.11 2.59
N LEU A 192 11.08 -5.45 3.49
CA LEU A 192 12.53 -5.26 3.29
C LEU A 192 13.05 -6.07 2.08
N ASP A 193 12.67 -7.34 1.97
CA ASP A 193 13.08 -8.17 0.83
C ASP A 193 12.56 -7.62 -0.51
N ALA A 194 11.35 -7.07 -0.54
CA ALA A 194 10.82 -6.39 -1.72
C ALA A 194 11.67 -5.17 -2.10
N ALA A 195 12.06 -4.34 -1.13
CA ALA A 195 12.90 -3.16 -1.35
C ALA A 195 14.32 -3.56 -1.81
N ARG A 196 14.91 -4.58 -1.18
CA ARG A 196 16.22 -5.14 -1.57
C ARG A 196 16.21 -5.66 -2.99
N LYS A 197 15.19 -6.42 -3.38
CA LYS A 197 15.00 -6.93 -4.76
C LYS A 197 14.83 -5.83 -5.80
N ALA A 198 14.32 -4.67 -5.38
CA ALA A 198 14.23 -3.47 -6.22
C ALA A 198 15.49 -2.61 -6.22
N THR A 199 16.58 -3.09 -5.58
CA THR A 199 17.89 -2.44 -5.48
C THR A 199 17.83 -1.02 -4.88
N ILE A 200 16.93 -0.79 -3.92
CA ILE A 200 16.89 0.48 -3.18
C ILE A 200 18.06 0.49 -2.20
N PRO A 201 18.97 1.48 -2.28
CA PRO A 201 20.16 1.53 -1.43
C PRO A 201 19.77 1.93 0.01
N ALA A 202 20.28 1.21 1.00
CA ALA A 202 20.23 1.61 2.40
C ALA A 202 21.38 0.94 3.17
N LYS A 203 22.06 1.72 4.02
CA LYS A 203 23.13 1.24 4.88
C LYS A 203 22.60 0.67 6.21
N TYR A 204 21.49 1.20 6.69
CA TYR A 204 20.93 0.84 8.00
C TYR A 204 19.41 0.64 7.89
N VAL A 205 18.86 -0.06 8.87
CA VAL A 205 17.42 -0.21 9.09
C VAL A 205 17.11 0.33 10.47
N LEU A 206 16.24 1.32 10.53
CA LEU A 206 15.75 1.94 11.75
C LEU A 206 14.35 1.44 12.05
N PHE A 207 14.10 1.02 13.26
CA PHE A 207 12.78 0.60 13.73
C PHE A 207 12.66 0.83 15.23
N ASP A 208 11.43 0.94 15.71
CA ASP A 208 11.17 1.12 17.14
C ASP A 208 11.39 -0.20 17.91
N SER A 209 11.74 -0.09 19.17
CA SER A 209 11.95 -1.22 20.09
C SER A 209 10.70 -2.09 20.34
N TRP A 210 9.56 -1.67 19.84
CA TRP A 210 8.29 -2.42 19.93
C TRP A 210 8.16 -3.60 18.95
N PHE A 211 9.10 -3.78 18.02
CA PHE A 211 9.12 -4.86 17.05
C PHE A 211 9.80 -6.11 17.58
#